data_6f265fc5ebcf66306003d7bdf37ef8ec
#
_entry.id   6f265fc5ebcf66306003d7bdf37ef8ec
#
_cell.length_a   1.000
_cell.length_b   1.000
_cell.length_c   1.000
_cell.angle_alpha   90.00
_cell.angle_beta   90.00
_cell.angle_gamma   90.00
#
_symmetry.space_group_name_H-M   'P 1'
#
loop_
_entity.id
_entity.type
_entity.pdbx_description
1 polymer ?
#
loop_
_entity_poly.entity_id
_entity_poly.type
_entity_poly.pdbx_seq_one_letter_code
_entity_poly.pdbx_strand_id
1 'polypeptide(L)'
;MQDFDWSRLPQEQLNEKFSRKFIHGEKIMVAQIFLKKGCLVPEHSHESEQMALVVTGSLRFQFGPVEKVVGTNQAINIPSNVKHAVVALEDTLAFDIFSPIRHDWLAGDDAYLRK
;
A
#
# COMPACT_ATOMS: atom_id res chain seq x y z
N MET A 1 20.11 3.95 15.73
CA MET A 1 18.94 3.07 15.88
C MET A 1 17.71 3.89 16.20
N GLN A 2 16.57 3.51 15.64
CA GLN A 2 15.32 4.24 15.83
C GLN A 2 14.18 3.24 16.01
N ASP A 3 13.32 3.49 16.97
CA ASP A 3 12.12 2.67 17.21
C ASP A 3 10.87 3.48 16.90
N PHE A 4 9.78 2.77 16.57
CA PHE A 4 8.51 3.36 16.17
C PHE A 4 7.36 2.67 16.89
N ASP A 5 6.33 3.45 17.19
CA ASP A 5 5.10 2.95 17.79
C ASP A 5 3.93 3.34 16.86
N TRP A 6 3.31 2.34 16.22
CA TRP A 6 2.21 2.58 15.28
C TRP A 6 1.06 3.38 15.91
N SER A 7 0.80 3.18 17.20
CA SER A 7 -0.29 3.88 17.88
C SER A 7 -0.04 5.38 18.02
N ARG A 8 1.21 5.81 17.93
CA ARG A 8 1.62 7.22 18.08
C ARG A 8 1.84 7.93 16.77
N LEU A 9 1.84 7.19 15.67
CA LEU A 9 2.04 7.78 14.35
C LEU A 9 0.74 8.46 13.87
N PRO A 10 0.86 9.62 13.21
CA PRO A 10 -0.32 10.27 12.68
C PRO A 10 -0.93 9.44 11.54
N GLN A 11 -2.25 9.29 11.55
CA GLN A 11 -2.97 8.65 10.46
C GLN A 11 -3.29 9.69 9.41
N GLU A 12 -2.89 9.42 8.19
CA GLU A 12 -3.11 10.29 7.05
C GLU A 12 -4.31 9.79 6.25
N GLN A 13 -5.36 10.63 6.16
CA GLN A 13 -6.54 10.32 5.35
C GLN A 13 -6.30 10.79 3.94
N LEU A 14 -6.23 9.85 2.98
CA LEU A 14 -5.95 10.17 1.57
C LEU A 14 -7.24 10.48 0.80
N ASN A 15 -8.30 9.73 1.08
CA ASN A 15 -9.65 9.98 0.57
C ASN A 15 -10.65 9.31 1.53
N GLU A 16 -11.93 9.26 1.18
CA GLU A 16 -12.97 8.72 2.06
C GLU A 16 -12.76 7.25 2.44
N LYS A 17 -12.04 6.48 1.60
CA LYS A 17 -11.90 5.03 1.76
C LYS A 17 -10.47 4.57 2.01
N PHE A 18 -9.50 5.50 2.03
CA PHE A 18 -8.08 5.14 2.10
C PHE A 18 -7.38 5.99 3.13
N SER A 19 -6.74 5.34 4.11
CA SER A 19 -5.86 6.00 5.07
C SER A 19 -4.60 5.18 5.26
N ARG A 20 -3.54 5.85 5.74
CA ARG A 20 -2.25 5.19 5.94
C ARG A 20 -1.48 5.82 7.10
N LYS A 21 -0.56 5.01 7.62
CA LYS A 21 0.57 5.45 8.45
C LYS A 21 1.82 4.84 7.84
N PHE A 22 2.95 5.52 7.86
CA PHE A 22 4.18 4.90 7.39
C PHE A 22 5.40 5.33 8.18
N ILE A 23 6.39 4.47 8.14
CA ILE A 23 7.72 4.69 8.70
C ILE A 23 8.75 4.32 7.62
N HIS A 24 9.94 4.88 7.73
CA HIS A 24 10.99 4.49 6.81
C HIS A 24 12.38 4.63 7.44
N GLY A 25 13.30 3.82 6.98
CA GLY A 25 14.72 3.97 7.18
C GLY A 25 15.35 4.58 5.93
N GLU A 26 16.60 4.24 5.69
CA GLU A 26 17.33 4.72 4.52
C GLU A 26 16.90 4.00 3.24
N LYS A 27 16.68 2.68 3.31
CA LYS A 27 16.46 1.83 2.14
C LYS A 27 15.10 1.15 2.12
N ILE A 28 14.36 1.19 3.20
CA ILE A 28 13.12 0.45 3.36
C ILE A 28 12.04 1.33 3.97
N MET A 29 10.83 1.17 3.47
CA MET A 29 9.64 1.86 3.98
C MET A 29 8.58 0.81 4.29
N VAL A 30 7.88 0.98 5.43
CA VAL A 30 6.76 0.15 5.81
C VAL A 30 5.54 1.03 6.01
N ALA A 31 4.47 0.75 5.28
CA ALA A 31 3.21 1.47 5.39
C ALA A 31 2.13 0.54 5.96
N GLN A 32 1.40 1.03 6.95
CA GLN A 32 0.19 0.39 7.43
C GLN A 32 -0.98 1.07 6.72
N ILE A 33 -1.74 0.31 5.94
CA ILE A 33 -2.82 0.87 5.12
C ILE A 33 -4.18 0.30 5.52
N PHE A 34 -5.18 1.17 5.48
CA PHE A 34 -6.57 0.85 5.73
C PHE A 34 -7.38 1.21 4.50
N LEU A 35 -8.03 0.22 3.91
CA LEU A 35 -8.85 0.40 2.71
C LEU A 35 -10.27 -0.08 3.04
N LYS A 36 -11.25 0.78 2.87
CA LYS A 36 -12.64 0.38 2.99
C LYS A 36 -13.06 -0.38 1.74
N LYS A 37 -14.03 -1.28 1.89
CA LYS A 37 -14.61 -2.04 0.78
C LYS A 37 -14.95 -1.11 -0.38
N GLY A 38 -14.51 -1.50 -1.58
CA GLY A 38 -14.75 -0.73 -2.80
C GLY A 38 -13.71 0.33 -3.10
N CYS A 39 -12.73 0.53 -2.20
CA CYS A 39 -11.64 1.46 -2.47
C CYS A 39 -10.84 0.99 -3.69
N LEU A 40 -10.66 1.89 -4.64
CA LEU A 40 -9.89 1.64 -5.86
C LEU A 40 -8.61 2.46 -5.80
N VAL A 41 -7.46 1.78 -5.93
CA VAL A 41 -6.18 2.42 -6.20
C VAL A 41 -5.95 2.26 -7.71
N PRO A 42 -5.93 3.37 -8.48
CA PRO A 42 -5.83 3.28 -9.94
C PRO A 42 -4.49 2.72 -10.38
N GLU A 43 -4.43 2.26 -11.63
CA GLU A 43 -3.21 1.69 -12.19
C GLU A 43 -2.04 2.66 -12.07
N HIS A 44 -0.94 2.17 -11.56
CA HIS A 44 0.30 2.92 -11.37
C HIS A 44 1.48 1.95 -11.34
N SER A 45 2.66 2.51 -11.42
CA SER A 45 3.91 1.77 -11.22
C SER A 45 4.89 2.62 -10.45
N HIS A 46 5.88 2.00 -9.84
CA HIS A 46 6.93 2.68 -9.08
C HIS A 46 8.22 1.88 -9.11
N GLU A 47 9.32 2.58 -8.92
CA GLU A 47 10.65 1.96 -8.88
C GLU A 47 10.77 0.97 -7.72
N SER A 48 10.16 1.27 -6.58
CA SER A 48 10.22 0.41 -5.42
C SER A 48 9.63 -0.96 -5.72
N GLU A 49 10.34 -2.01 -5.32
CA GLU A 49 9.74 -3.32 -5.16
C GLU A 49 8.78 -3.24 -3.97
N GLN A 50 7.66 -3.93 -4.05
CA GLN A 50 6.63 -3.90 -3.02
C GLN A 50 6.26 -5.29 -2.57
N MET A 51 6.21 -5.48 -1.25
CA MET A 51 5.60 -6.66 -0.64
C MET A 51 4.34 -6.20 0.09
N ALA A 52 3.18 -6.68 -0.35
CA ALA A 52 1.91 -6.39 0.31
C ALA A 52 1.49 -7.58 1.17
N LEU A 53 1.24 -7.33 2.46
CA LEU A 53 0.85 -8.35 3.43
C LEU A 53 -0.53 -8.00 3.97
N VAL A 54 -1.52 -8.83 3.68
CA VAL A 54 -2.88 -8.59 4.17
C VAL A 54 -3.02 -9.21 5.57
N VAL A 55 -3.30 -8.36 6.55
CA VAL A 55 -3.55 -8.80 7.93
C VAL A 55 -4.98 -9.31 8.06
N THR A 56 -5.95 -8.47 7.65
CA THR A 56 -7.36 -8.83 7.61
C THR A 56 -8.00 -8.22 6.38
N GLY A 57 -8.90 -8.93 5.74
CA GLY A 57 -9.61 -8.45 4.57
C GLY A 57 -9.23 -9.17 3.30
N SER A 58 -9.41 -8.50 2.16
CA SER A 58 -9.15 -9.08 0.85
C SER A 58 -8.94 -7.97 -0.18
N LEU A 59 -7.86 -8.08 -0.94
CA LEU A 59 -7.50 -7.16 -2.01
C LEU A 59 -7.42 -7.90 -3.33
N ARG A 60 -7.95 -7.29 -4.39
CA ARG A 60 -7.77 -7.79 -5.76
C ARG A 60 -6.77 -6.90 -6.47
N PHE A 61 -5.66 -7.50 -6.87
CA PHE A 61 -4.62 -6.84 -7.66
C PHE A 61 -4.82 -7.16 -9.13
N GLN A 62 -4.74 -6.14 -9.97
CA GLN A 62 -4.85 -6.27 -11.42
C GLN A 62 -3.51 -5.93 -12.06
N PHE A 63 -2.95 -6.88 -12.81
CA PHE A 63 -1.69 -6.73 -13.54
C PHE A 63 -1.99 -6.95 -15.02
N GLY A 64 -2.42 -5.89 -15.76
CA GLY A 64 -2.90 -6.05 -17.11
C GLY A 64 -4.04 -7.09 -17.16
N PRO A 65 -3.91 -8.18 -17.94
CA PRO A 65 -4.96 -9.21 -18.02
C PRO A 65 -4.94 -10.19 -16.84
N VAL A 66 -3.93 -10.13 -15.97
CA VAL A 66 -3.77 -11.06 -14.84
C VAL A 66 -4.35 -10.45 -13.57
N GLU A 67 -5.12 -11.25 -12.85
CA GLU A 67 -5.78 -10.85 -11.61
C GLU A 67 -5.34 -11.78 -10.48
N LYS A 68 -5.03 -11.19 -9.32
CA LYS A 68 -4.64 -11.94 -8.12
C LYS A 68 -5.43 -11.44 -6.93
N VAL A 69 -6.05 -12.34 -6.18
CA VAL A 69 -6.74 -12.01 -4.93
C VAL A 69 -5.86 -12.43 -3.76
N VAL A 70 -5.61 -11.48 -2.86
CA VAL A 70 -4.78 -11.69 -1.66
C VAL A 70 -5.68 -11.45 -0.46
N GLY A 71 -5.92 -12.49 0.30
CA GLY A 71 -6.80 -12.45 1.48
C GLY A 71 -6.01 -12.45 2.79
N THR A 72 -6.75 -12.59 3.89
CA THR A 72 -6.18 -12.60 5.25
C THR A 72 -5.02 -13.58 5.38
N ASN A 73 -3.91 -13.11 5.95
CA ASN A 73 -2.66 -13.85 6.16
C ASN A 73 -1.93 -14.23 4.87
N GLN A 74 -2.28 -13.61 3.75
CA GLN A 74 -1.61 -13.84 2.47
C GLN A 74 -0.79 -12.59 2.09
N ALA A 75 0.16 -12.81 1.21
CA ALA A 75 1.04 -11.74 0.73
C ALA A 75 1.29 -11.88 -0.77
N ILE A 76 1.65 -10.76 -1.39
CA ILE A 76 2.04 -10.73 -2.81
C ILE A 76 3.29 -9.86 -2.95
N ASN A 77 4.20 -10.28 -3.82
CA ASN A 77 5.35 -9.48 -4.21
C ASN A 77 5.09 -8.83 -5.57
N ILE A 78 5.30 -7.53 -5.65
CA ILE A 78 5.16 -6.76 -6.88
C ILE A 78 6.55 -6.27 -7.27
N PRO A 79 7.13 -6.78 -8.37
CA PRO A 79 8.45 -6.34 -8.82
C PRO A 79 8.48 -4.87 -9.20
N SER A 80 9.67 -4.29 -9.18
CA SER A 80 9.93 -2.91 -9.60
C SER A 80 9.30 -2.63 -10.96
N ASN A 81 8.62 -1.49 -11.08
CA ASN A 81 8.04 -0.94 -12.32
C ASN A 81 6.92 -1.77 -12.97
N VAL A 82 6.39 -2.77 -12.28
CA VAL A 82 5.22 -3.51 -12.77
C VAL A 82 3.96 -2.72 -12.51
N LYS A 83 3.21 -2.42 -13.55
CA LYS A 83 1.93 -1.69 -13.45
C LYS A 83 0.90 -2.54 -12.72
N HIS A 84 0.20 -1.93 -11.77
CA HIS A 84 -0.83 -2.61 -10.99
C HIS A 84 -1.91 -1.65 -10.51
N ALA A 85 -3.11 -2.19 -10.34
CA ALA A 85 -4.25 -1.53 -9.72
C ALA A 85 -4.77 -2.42 -8.60
N VAL A 86 -5.46 -1.84 -7.61
CA VAL A 86 -5.95 -2.58 -6.45
C VAL A 86 -7.39 -2.18 -6.17
N VAL A 87 -8.23 -3.16 -5.85
CA VAL A 87 -9.58 -2.93 -5.33
C VAL A 87 -9.72 -3.68 -4.02
N ALA A 88 -10.19 -3.01 -2.98
CA ALA A 88 -10.53 -3.66 -1.72
C ALA A 88 -11.89 -4.36 -1.85
N LEU A 89 -11.89 -5.68 -1.71
CA LEU A 89 -13.11 -6.49 -1.77
C LEU A 89 -13.86 -6.47 -0.45
N GLU A 90 -13.15 -6.15 0.62
CA GLU A 90 -13.65 -5.99 1.99
C GLU A 90 -12.88 -4.86 2.65
N ASP A 91 -13.32 -4.41 3.82
CA ASP A 91 -12.51 -3.53 4.66
C ASP A 91 -11.20 -4.27 4.98
N THR A 92 -10.08 -3.66 4.68
CA THR A 92 -8.78 -4.34 4.72
C THR A 92 -7.76 -3.54 5.51
N LEU A 93 -7.04 -4.26 6.37
CA LEU A 93 -5.81 -3.80 7.01
C LEU A 93 -4.65 -4.57 6.37
N ALA A 94 -3.69 -3.83 5.84
CA ALA A 94 -2.52 -4.42 5.21
C ALA A 94 -1.26 -3.62 5.51
N PHE A 95 -0.12 -4.26 5.33
CA PHE A 95 1.18 -3.59 5.36
C PHE A 95 1.81 -3.69 3.98
N ASP A 96 2.31 -2.55 3.49
CA ASP A 96 3.13 -2.50 2.29
C ASP A 96 4.57 -2.23 2.69
N ILE A 97 5.48 -3.05 2.19
CA ILE A 97 6.92 -2.88 2.38
C ILE A 97 7.52 -2.50 1.04
N PHE A 98 8.25 -1.38 1.01
CA PHE A 98 8.87 -0.85 -0.20
C PHE A 98 10.38 -0.76 -0.06
N SER A 99 11.10 -1.10 -1.13
CA SER A 99 12.53 -0.87 -1.25
C SER A 99 12.90 -0.59 -2.72
N PRO A 100 13.57 0.54 -3.04
CA PRO A 100 13.89 1.66 -2.16
C PRO A 100 12.65 2.37 -1.62
N ILE A 101 12.84 3.32 -0.72
CA ILE A 101 11.73 4.06 -0.12
C ILE A 101 10.94 4.85 -1.19
N ARG A 102 9.67 5.13 -0.92
CA ARG A 102 8.78 5.88 -1.81
C ARG A 102 9.04 7.39 -1.67
N HIS A 103 10.01 7.89 -2.45
CA HIS A 103 10.34 9.32 -2.46
C HIS A 103 9.17 10.19 -2.91
N ASP A 104 8.31 9.66 -3.78
CA ASP A 104 7.09 10.34 -4.22
C ASP A 104 6.15 10.61 -3.04
N TRP A 105 6.02 9.68 -2.11
CA TRP A 105 5.20 9.88 -0.91
C TRP A 105 5.78 10.97 -0.02
N LEU A 106 7.11 10.98 0.15
CA LEU A 106 7.79 11.97 0.99
C LEU A 106 7.74 13.36 0.36
N ALA A 107 7.70 13.44 -0.98
CA ALA A 107 7.63 14.70 -1.72
C ALA A 107 6.20 15.20 -1.91
N GLY A 108 5.19 14.41 -1.54
CA GLY A 108 3.79 14.76 -1.76
C GLY A 108 3.30 14.54 -3.19
N ASP A 109 4.02 13.73 -3.98
CA ASP A 109 3.69 13.44 -5.39
C ASP A 109 2.86 12.15 -5.50
N ASP A 110 1.86 12.02 -4.64
CA ASP A 110 1.00 10.84 -4.55
C ASP A 110 -0.48 11.16 -4.79
N ALA A 111 -0.74 12.14 -5.65
CA ALA A 111 -2.11 12.59 -5.94
C ALA A 111 -3.02 11.47 -6.46
N TYR A 112 -2.46 10.48 -7.16
CA TYR A 112 -3.25 9.35 -7.68
C TYR A 112 -3.86 8.48 -6.58
N LEU A 113 -3.28 8.49 -5.38
CA LEU A 113 -3.80 7.77 -4.22
C LEU A 113 -4.95 8.50 -3.54
N ARG A 114 -5.12 9.79 -3.84
CA ARG A 114 -6.07 10.66 -3.14
C ARG A 114 -7.39 10.87 -3.88
N LYS A 115 -7.54 10.21 -4.99
CA LYS A 115 -8.75 10.35 -5.84
C LYS A 115 -9.91 9.51 -5.34
#